data_7b3aec72c04a26048951abcf0d1170de
#
_entry.id   7b3aec72c04a26048951abcf0d1170de
#
_cell.length_a   1.000
_cell.length_b   1.000
_cell.length_c   1.000
_cell.angle_alpha   90.00
_cell.angle_beta   90.00
_cell.angle_gamma   90.00
#
_symmetry.space_group_name_H-M   'P 1'
#
loop_
_entity.id
_entity.type
_entity.pdbx_description
1 polymer ?
#
loop_
_entity_poly.entity_id
_entity_poly.type
_entity_poly.pdbx_seq_one_letter_code
_entity_poly.pdbx_strand_id
1 'polypeptide(L)'
;MAQPPAPAQSVRQKSFLRDTLEIVFLALVLYVVIQYAVQTVHVLGSSMYSTLHDNDLLVASKISYKLHDPQRGDIIVFKPPDEASRDFIKRIIGLPGERVHVTNSVVYINGQVLTESYLPERWTYNNNWPASGQDQLIGPNQYFVLGDNRNHSSDSRSFGMVDRDAILGKAEVRIWPLGQLGFLGAKPTLAAGP
;
A
#
# COMPACT_ATOMS: atom_id res chain seq x y z
N MET A 1 -58.09 -26.48 46.53
CA MET A 1 -57.12 -26.76 45.47
C MET A 1 -56.44 -25.44 45.09
N ALA A 2 -55.19 -25.21 45.47
CA ALA A 2 -54.46 -24.01 45.16
C ALA A 2 -53.70 -24.20 43.82
N GLN A 3 -53.89 -23.26 42.90
CA GLN A 3 -53.22 -23.25 41.60
C GLN A 3 -51.74 -22.90 41.80
N PRO A 4 -50.79 -23.61 41.13
CA PRO A 4 -49.40 -23.27 41.25
C PRO A 4 -49.08 -21.93 40.54
N PRO A 5 -48.10 -21.16 41.03
CA PRO A 5 -47.72 -19.86 40.43
C PRO A 5 -47.10 -20.03 39.04
N ALA A 6 -47.45 -19.12 38.13
CA ALA A 6 -46.95 -19.08 36.78
C ALA A 6 -45.40 -18.81 36.77
N PRO A 7 -44.66 -19.49 35.91
CA PRO A 7 -43.18 -19.31 35.86
C PRO A 7 -42.78 -17.95 35.33
N ALA A 8 -41.77 -17.40 35.95
CA ALA A 8 -41.29 -16.06 35.75
C ALA A 8 -40.77 -15.79 34.32
N GLN A 9 -41.48 -14.99 33.55
CA GLN A 9 -41.07 -14.49 32.22
C GLN A 9 -39.86 -13.52 32.29
N SER A 10 -39.49 -13.06 33.48
CA SER A 10 -38.44 -12.06 33.68
C SER A 10 -37.00 -12.53 33.41
N VAL A 11 -36.71 -13.82 33.50
CA VAL A 11 -35.37 -14.39 33.31
C VAL A 11 -34.99 -14.38 31.83
N ARG A 12 -35.93 -14.68 30.93
CA ARG A 12 -35.71 -14.73 29.49
C ARG A 12 -35.46 -13.34 28.88
N GLN A 13 -36.08 -12.31 29.39
CA GLN A 13 -35.91 -10.93 28.92
C GLN A 13 -34.57 -10.34 29.35
N LYS A 14 -34.07 -10.67 30.55
CA LYS A 14 -32.76 -10.24 31.03
C LYS A 14 -31.61 -10.90 30.26
N SER A 15 -31.71 -12.16 29.87
CA SER A 15 -30.71 -12.83 29.03
C SER A 15 -30.66 -12.24 27.63
N PHE A 16 -31.83 -11.99 27.01
CA PHE A 16 -31.89 -11.38 25.67
C PHE A 16 -31.22 -10.00 25.60
N LEU A 17 -31.51 -9.14 26.57
CA LEU A 17 -30.86 -7.80 26.65
C LEU A 17 -29.36 -7.91 26.84
N ARG A 18 -28.89 -8.78 27.71
CA ARG A 18 -27.47 -9.02 27.92
C ARG A 18 -26.78 -9.52 26.65
N ASP A 19 -27.37 -10.53 26.01
CA ASP A 19 -26.83 -11.14 24.80
C ASP A 19 -26.79 -10.12 23.64
N THR A 20 -27.84 -9.28 23.52
CA THR A 20 -27.87 -8.18 22.55
C THR A 20 -26.76 -7.14 22.82
N LEU A 21 -26.59 -6.73 24.09
CA LEU A 21 -25.52 -5.78 24.46
C LEU A 21 -24.14 -6.33 24.21
N GLU A 22 -23.90 -7.61 24.46
CA GLU A 22 -22.65 -8.29 24.17
C GLU A 22 -22.33 -8.29 22.65
N ILE A 23 -23.34 -8.62 21.83
CA ILE A 23 -23.18 -8.59 20.35
C ILE A 23 -22.87 -7.16 19.88
N VAL A 24 -23.58 -6.15 20.36
CA VAL A 24 -23.35 -4.74 20.00
C VAL A 24 -21.97 -4.29 20.45
N PHE A 25 -21.56 -4.66 21.65
CA PHE A 25 -20.20 -4.34 22.15
C PHE A 25 -19.12 -4.97 21.28
N LEU A 26 -19.24 -6.27 20.96
CA LEU A 26 -18.28 -6.96 20.09
C LEU A 26 -18.25 -6.35 18.68
N ALA A 27 -19.40 -6.00 18.12
CA ALA A 27 -19.48 -5.33 16.83
C ALA A 27 -18.79 -3.96 16.84
N LEU A 28 -18.97 -3.18 17.93
CA LEU A 28 -18.30 -1.89 18.10
C LEU A 28 -16.79 -2.05 18.23
N VAL A 29 -16.33 -3.01 19.02
CA VAL A 29 -14.90 -3.32 19.17
C VAL A 29 -14.30 -3.69 17.81
N LEU A 30 -14.95 -4.59 17.08
CA LEU A 30 -14.51 -5.00 15.75
C LEU A 30 -14.45 -3.83 14.77
N TYR A 31 -15.48 -2.98 14.77
CA TYR A 31 -15.51 -1.76 13.95
C TYR A 31 -14.32 -0.85 14.25
N VAL A 32 -14.04 -0.56 15.52
CA VAL A 32 -12.90 0.27 15.92
C VAL A 32 -11.57 -0.35 15.48
N VAL A 33 -11.40 -1.66 15.66
CA VAL A 33 -10.21 -2.38 15.23
C VAL A 33 -10.00 -2.26 13.71
N ILE A 34 -11.06 -2.45 12.92
CA ILE A 34 -10.99 -2.32 11.47
C ILE A 34 -10.61 -0.89 11.08
N GLN A 35 -11.24 0.14 11.66
CA GLN A 35 -10.94 1.54 11.36
C GLN A 35 -9.49 1.93 11.70
N TYR A 36 -8.93 1.31 12.73
CA TYR A 36 -7.52 1.52 13.08
C TYR A 36 -6.56 0.78 12.15
N ALA A 37 -6.94 -0.42 11.68
CA ALA A 37 -6.08 -1.32 10.93
C ALA A 37 -5.96 -0.96 9.45
N VAL A 38 -7.03 -0.45 8.83
CA VAL A 38 -7.11 -0.22 7.39
C VAL A 38 -7.64 1.18 7.06
N GLN A 39 -7.38 1.60 5.84
CA GLN A 39 -8.00 2.80 5.25
C GLN A 39 -8.38 2.54 3.80
N THR A 40 -9.42 3.21 3.36
CA THR A 40 -9.84 3.22 1.96
C THR A 40 -9.10 4.34 1.23
N VAL A 41 -8.58 4.03 0.05
CA VAL A 41 -7.80 4.97 -0.77
C VAL A 41 -8.43 5.05 -2.16
N HIS A 42 -8.77 6.25 -2.61
CA HIS A 42 -9.13 6.51 -3.99
C HIS A 42 -7.88 6.81 -4.81
N VAL A 43 -7.70 6.09 -5.89
CA VAL A 43 -6.61 6.36 -6.84
C VAL A 43 -7.01 7.54 -7.72
N LEU A 44 -6.18 8.58 -7.74
CA LEU A 44 -6.35 9.73 -8.61
C LEU A 44 -5.18 9.82 -9.59
N GLY A 45 -5.51 9.88 -10.87
CA GLY A 45 -4.55 9.97 -11.95
C GLY A 45 -4.01 8.63 -12.44
N SER A 46 -3.02 8.70 -13.33
CA SER A 46 -2.56 7.56 -14.13
C SER A 46 -1.15 7.07 -13.78
N SER A 47 -0.53 7.59 -12.72
CA SER A 47 0.90 7.30 -12.41
C SER A 47 1.20 5.82 -12.09
N MET A 48 0.20 5.03 -11.74
CA MET A 48 0.30 3.60 -11.45
C MET A 48 -0.34 2.71 -12.54
N TYR A 49 -0.70 3.30 -13.69
CA TYR A 49 -1.16 2.53 -14.85
C TYR A 49 -0.04 1.59 -15.34
N SER A 50 -0.27 0.35 -15.66
CA SER A 50 -1.52 -0.42 -15.83
C SER A 50 -1.97 -1.15 -14.55
N THR A 51 -1.19 -1.09 -13.48
CA THR A 51 -1.53 -1.83 -12.25
C THR A 51 -2.76 -1.23 -11.59
N LEU A 52 -2.84 0.10 -11.50
CA LEU A 52 -3.97 0.84 -10.96
C LEU A 52 -4.47 1.86 -11.96
N HIS A 53 -5.78 2.04 -12.00
CA HIS A 53 -6.46 3.00 -12.87
C HIS A 53 -7.05 4.15 -12.05
N ASP A 54 -7.28 5.26 -12.72
CA ASP A 54 -7.99 6.37 -12.14
C ASP A 54 -9.37 5.94 -11.64
N ASN A 55 -9.77 6.42 -10.45
CA ASN A 55 -10.98 6.05 -9.72
C ASN A 55 -11.02 4.61 -9.16
N ASP A 56 -9.93 3.86 -9.19
CA ASP A 56 -9.85 2.62 -8.42
C ASP A 56 -10.02 2.90 -6.92
N LEU A 57 -10.73 2.01 -6.23
CA LEU A 57 -10.88 2.04 -4.77
C LEU A 57 -10.08 0.91 -4.17
N LEU A 58 -9.17 1.26 -3.27
CA LEU A 58 -8.26 0.31 -2.65
C LEU A 58 -8.48 0.26 -1.14
N VAL A 59 -8.11 -0.87 -0.56
CA VAL A 59 -7.89 -1.02 0.87
C VAL A 59 -6.39 -1.03 1.13
N ALA A 60 -5.95 -0.09 1.95
CA ALA A 60 -4.58 -0.02 2.42
C ALA A 60 -4.49 -0.40 3.89
N SER A 61 -3.56 -1.28 4.24
CA SER A 61 -3.26 -1.69 5.60
C SER A 61 -2.31 -0.70 6.27
N LYS A 62 -2.74 -0.12 7.38
CA LYS A 62 -1.92 0.75 8.24
C LYS A 62 -1.04 -0.01 9.22
N ILE A 63 -1.39 -1.27 9.48
CA ILE A 63 -0.70 -2.10 10.48
C ILE A 63 0.37 -3.00 9.87
N SER A 64 0.33 -3.27 8.56
CA SER A 64 1.30 -4.15 7.90
C SER A 64 2.74 -3.76 8.24
N TYR A 65 3.05 -2.48 8.17
CA TYR A 65 4.39 -1.96 8.45
C TYR A 65 4.71 -1.68 9.93
N LYS A 66 3.80 -2.06 10.83
CA LYS A 66 4.09 -2.19 12.26
C LYS A 66 4.59 -3.61 12.60
N LEU A 67 4.30 -4.57 11.74
CA LEU A 67 4.62 -5.99 11.93
C LEU A 67 5.85 -6.43 11.14
N HIS A 68 6.13 -5.80 10.00
CA HIS A 68 7.28 -6.09 9.16
C HIS A 68 7.71 -4.83 8.38
N ASP A 69 8.92 -4.82 7.89
CA ASP A 69 9.42 -3.72 7.08
C ASP A 69 8.84 -3.73 5.66
N PRO A 70 8.70 -2.55 5.04
CA PRO A 70 8.33 -2.43 3.64
C PRO A 70 9.29 -3.20 2.73
N GLN A 71 8.73 -3.91 1.75
CA GLN A 71 9.47 -4.77 0.85
C GLN A 71 9.48 -4.21 -0.57
N ARG A 72 10.48 -4.61 -1.35
CA ARG A 72 10.50 -4.33 -2.79
C ARG A 72 9.25 -4.88 -3.47
N GLY A 73 8.63 -4.04 -4.31
CA GLY A 73 7.40 -4.37 -5.01
C GLY A 73 6.12 -4.03 -4.26
N ASP A 74 6.19 -3.69 -2.97
CA ASP A 74 5.01 -3.23 -2.25
C ASP A 74 4.51 -1.90 -2.85
N ILE A 75 3.20 -1.79 -3.01
CA ILE A 75 2.54 -0.53 -3.40
C ILE A 75 2.18 0.20 -2.10
N ILE A 76 2.71 1.41 -1.95
CA ILE A 76 2.55 2.19 -0.73
C ILE A 76 1.76 3.47 -0.96
N VAL A 77 1.03 3.86 0.08
CA VAL A 77 0.43 5.18 0.22
C VAL A 77 1.31 5.98 1.17
N PHE A 78 1.74 7.17 0.77
CA PHE A 78 2.68 7.97 1.55
C PHE A 78 2.52 9.46 1.29
N LYS A 79 3.09 10.28 2.15
CA LYS A 79 3.21 11.73 1.96
C LYS A 79 4.53 12.05 1.24
N PRO A 80 4.49 12.64 0.03
CA PRO A 80 5.71 12.98 -0.70
C PRO A 80 6.49 14.11 0.02
N PRO A 81 7.84 14.12 -0.11
CA PRO A 81 8.68 15.09 0.60
C PRO A 81 8.41 16.56 0.23
N ASP A 82 7.99 16.79 -1.00
CA ASP A 82 7.76 18.14 -1.57
C ASP A 82 6.30 18.60 -1.49
N GLU A 83 5.35 17.69 -1.18
CA GLU A 83 3.91 18.01 -1.16
C GLU A 83 3.15 17.23 -0.09
N ALA A 84 3.20 17.66 1.17
CA ALA A 84 2.52 16.98 2.28
C ALA A 84 0.97 17.10 2.26
N SER A 85 0.41 17.92 1.37
CA SER A 85 -1.05 18.17 1.31
C SER A 85 -1.85 17.04 0.67
N ARG A 86 -1.20 16.19 -0.14
CA ARG A 86 -1.80 15.05 -0.85
C ARG A 86 -1.04 13.77 -0.56
N ASP A 87 -1.76 12.67 -0.51
CA ASP A 87 -1.15 11.35 -0.42
C ASP A 87 -0.83 10.84 -1.82
N PHE A 88 0.35 10.26 -1.98
CA PHE A 88 0.77 9.63 -3.24
C PHE A 88 0.73 8.12 -3.10
N ILE A 89 0.56 7.44 -4.24
CA ILE A 89 0.65 5.99 -4.34
C ILE A 89 1.72 5.61 -5.36
N LYS A 90 2.71 4.81 -4.93
CA LYS A 90 3.84 4.36 -5.74
C LYS A 90 4.29 2.97 -5.33
N ARG A 91 5.13 2.36 -6.15
CA ARG A 91 5.75 1.07 -5.86
C ARG A 91 7.15 1.25 -5.31
N ILE A 92 7.47 0.50 -4.23
CA ILE A 92 8.84 0.43 -3.70
C ILE A 92 9.72 -0.32 -4.69
N ILE A 93 10.81 0.32 -5.09
CA ILE A 93 11.80 -0.20 -6.04
C ILE A 93 13.14 -0.44 -5.35
N GLY A 94 13.60 0.48 -4.52
CA GLY A 94 14.85 0.36 -3.79
C GLY A 94 14.63 0.39 -2.29
N LEU A 95 15.44 -0.37 -1.57
CA LEU A 95 15.36 -0.59 -0.12
C LEU A 95 16.51 0.13 0.61
N PRO A 96 16.39 0.37 1.93
CA PRO A 96 17.46 0.96 2.72
C PRO A 96 18.81 0.25 2.53
N GLY A 97 19.88 1.03 2.36
CA GLY A 97 21.25 0.54 2.18
C GLY A 97 21.60 0.06 0.77
N GLU A 98 20.64 0.01 -0.16
CA GLU A 98 20.92 -0.34 -1.54
C GLU A 98 21.42 0.86 -2.36
N ARG A 99 22.09 0.57 -3.46
CA ARG A 99 22.47 1.55 -4.46
C ARG A 99 21.54 1.44 -5.65
N VAL A 100 20.99 2.57 -6.09
CA VAL A 100 20.07 2.63 -7.21
C VAL A 100 20.55 3.63 -8.26
N HIS A 101 20.42 3.26 -9.52
CA HIS A 101 20.44 4.20 -10.63
C HIS A 101 19.47 3.75 -11.73
N VAL A 102 19.10 4.70 -12.56
CA VAL A 102 18.29 4.46 -13.76
C VAL A 102 19.09 4.94 -14.96
N THR A 103 19.31 4.08 -15.92
CA THR A 103 19.96 4.46 -17.17
C THR A 103 19.35 3.72 -18.36
N ASN A 104 19.20 4.40 -19.49
CA ASN A 104 18.58 3.83 -20.69
C ASN A 104 17.22 3.16 -20.42
N SER A 105 16.40 3.76 -19.54
CA SER A 105 15.09 3.22 -19.16
C SER A 105 15.13 1.87 -18.44
N VAL A 106 16.25 1.56 -17.80
CA VAL A 106 16.46 0.36 -16.98
C VAL A 106 16.81 0.77 -15.56
N VAL A 107 16.19 0.15 -14.59
CA VAL A 107 16.55 0.32 -13.16
C VAL A 107 17.61 -0.69 -12.79
N TYR A 108 18.63 -0.22 -12.10
CA TYR A 108 19.68 -1.03 -11.51
C TYR A 108 19.66 -0.91 -9.99
N ILE A 109 19.75 -2.04 -9.32
CA ILE A 109 19.87 -2.13 -7.86
C ILE A 109 21.14 -2.89 -7.54
N ASN A 110 22.08 -2.23 -6.84
CA ASN A 110 23.40 -2.79 -6.53
C ASN A 110 24.13 -3.32 -7.77
N GLY A 111 23.99 -2.61 -8.91
CA GLY A 111 24.56 -2.99 -10.19
C GLY A 111 23.80 -4.10 -10.95
N GLN A 112 22.76 -4.68 -10.39
CA GLN A 112 21.93 -5.70 -11.04
C GLN A 112 20.69 -5.09 -11.70
N VAL A 113 20.34 -5.58 -12.89
CA VAL A 113 19.11 -5.17 -13.59
C VAL A 113 17.87 -5.61 -12.83
N LEU A 114 16.94 -4.70 -12.64
CA LEU A 114 15.63 -5.01 -12.10
C LEU A 114 14.68 -5.43 -13.22
N THR A 115 14.11 -6.64 -13.10
CA THR A 115 13.10 -7.16 -14.03
C THR A 115 11.72 -6.78 -13.52
N GLU A 116 10.92 -6.14 -14.38
CA GLU A 116 9.66 -5.51 -14.01
C GLU A 116 8.55 -5.89 -15.01
N SER A 117 7.97 -7.06 -14.81
CA SER A 117 6.97 -7.64 -15.73
C SER A 117 5.59 -6.93 -15.72
N TYR A 118 5.38 -6.05 -14.76
CA TYR A 118 4.12 -5.29 -14.59
C TYR A 118 4.08 -3.97 -15.36
N LEU A 119 5.20 -3.56 -15.98
CA LEU A 119 5.23 -2.31 -16.73
C LEU A 119 4.38 -2.42 -18.00
N PRO A 120 3.53 -1.42 -18.28
CA PRO A 120 2.61 -1.45 -19.43
C PRO A 120 3.33 -1.27 -20.76
N GLU A 121 4.43 -0.53 -20.74
CA GLU A 121 5.17 -0.14 -21.94
C GLU A 121 6.65 0.15 -21.62
N ARG A 122 7.45 0.25 -22.67
CA ARG A 122 8.82 0.74 -22.54
C ARG A 122 8.84 2.24 -22.19
N TRP A 123 9.79 2.64 -21.39
CA TRP A 123 10.03 4.04 -21.13
C TRP A 123 10.47 4.71 -22.45
N THR A 124 9.77 5.77 -22.80
CA THR A 124 10.10 6.54 -24.01
C THR A 124 11.07 7.67 -23.72
N TYR A 125 11.15 8.12 -22.47
CA TYR A 125 12.08 9.14 -22.03
C TYR A 125 13.35 8.50 -21.48
N ASN A 126 14.49 8.82 -22.11
CA ASN A 126 15.81 8.38 -21.67
C ASN A 126 16.27 9.20 -20.46
N ASN A 127 15.56 9.07 -19.35
CA ASN A 127 15.85 9.80 -18.13
C ASN A 127 16.83 8.97 -17.29
N ASN A 128 18.11 9.35 -17.38
CA ASN A 128 19.10 8.86 -16.43
C ASN A 128 18.85 9.51 -15.07
N TRP A 129 18.86 8.70 -14.02
CA TRP A 129 18.74 9.18 -12.64
C TRP A 129 19.71 8.40 -11.75
N PRO A 130 20.52 9.07 -10.92
CA PRO A 130 20.73 10.52 -10.91
C PRO A 130 21.32 11.04 -12.24
N ALA A 131 21.17 12.34 -12.49
CA ALA A 131 21.71 12.96 -13.71
C ALA A 131 23.26 12.80 -13.85
N SER A 132 23.95 12.59 -12.73
CA SER A 132 25.38 12.27 -12.68
C SER A 132 25.73 10.90 -13.30
N GLY A 133 24.75 10.01 -13.48
CA GLY A 133 24.95 8.63 -13.90
C GLY A 133 25.60 7.72 -12.86
N GLN A 134 25.82 8.21 -11.63
CA GLN A 134 26.42 7.44 -10.53
C GLN A 134 25.35 6.81 -9.68
N ASP A 135 25.68 5.67 -9.05
CA ASP A 135 24.80 5.03 -8.08
C ASP A 135 24.46 5.98 -6.92
N GLN A 136 23.18 6.08 -6.61
CA GLN A 136 22.70 6.78 -5.43
C GLN A 136 22.46 5.78 -4.30
N LEU A 137 23.13 5.99 -3.17
CA LEU A 137 22.87 5.20 -1.95
C LEU A 137 21.52 5.60 -1.34
N ILE A 138 20.68 4.63 -1.06
CA ILE A 138 19.43 4.80 -0.32
C ILE A 138 19.77 4.83 1.17
N GLY A 139 19.41 5.90 1.85
CA GLY A 139 19.70 6.09 3.27
C GLY A 139 19.00 5.06 4.18
N PRO A 140 19.43 4.96 5.43
CA PRO A 140 18.71 4.17 6.42
C PRO A 140 17.28 4.71 6.57
N ASN A 141 16.31 3.84 6.62
CA ASN A 141 14.88 4.19 6.68
C ASN A 141 14.34 4.99 5.48
N GLN A 142 14.99 4.92 4.33
CA GLN A 142 14.55 5.56 3.10
C GLN A 142 14.25 4.53 2.01
N TYR A 143 13.33 4.89 1.12
CA TYR A 143 12.89 4.04 0.02
C TYR A 143 12.90 4.81 -1.28
N PHE A 144 13.35 4.15 -2.34
CA PHE A 144 13.23 4.65 -3.69
C PHE A 144 11.96 4.10 -4.31
N VAL A 145 11.05 4.98 -4.71
CA VAL A 145 9.73 4.59 -5.21
C VAL A 145 9.51 5.10 -6.62
N LEU A 146 8.85 4.29 -7.45
CA LEU A 146 8.47 4.65 -8.82
C LEU A 146 6.99 4.38 -9.07
N GLY A 147 6.41 5.18 -9.96
CA GLY A 147 5.12 4.86 -10.56
C GLY A 147 5.26 3.76 -11.62
N ASP A 148 4.27 2.90 -11.77
CA ASP A 148 4.28 1.87 -12.80
C ASP A 148 4.15 2.49 -14.20
N ASN A 149 3.46 3.63 -14.32
CA ASN A 149 3.49 4.46 -15.52
C ASN A 149 4.75 5.34 -15.55
N ARG A 150 5.86 4.77 -15.95
CA ARG A 150 7.19 5.38 -15.93
C ARG A 150 7.30 6.69 -16.71
N ASN A 151 6.50 6.81 -17.77
CA ASN A 151 6.50 7.99 -18.65
C ASN A 151 5.67 9.14 -18.05
N HIS A 152 4.72 8.85 -17.15
CA HIS A 152 3.77 9.82 -16.60
C HIS A 152 3.65 9.70 -15.07
N SER A 153 4.78 9.79 -14.37
CA SER A 153 4.82 9.70 -12.91
C SER A 153 5.77 10.72 -12.30
N SER A 154 5.25 11.50 -11.35
CA SER A 154 6.08 12.18 -10.37
C SER A 154 6.41 11.19 -9.26
N ASP A 155 7.71 10.85 -9.11
CA ASP A 155 8.19 9.84 -8.18
C ASP A 155 9.62 10.18 -7.72
N SER A 156 10.33 9.24 -7.11
CA SER A 156 11.67 9.49 -6.55
C SER A 156 12.67 10.06 -7.53
N ARG A 157 12.44 9.97 -8.83
CA ARG A 157 13.26 10.63 -9.84
C ARG A 157 13.14 12.15 -9.80
N SER A 158 12.01 12.67 -9.30
CA SER A 158 11.74 14.10 -9.17
C SER A 158 11.87 14.63 -7.75
N PHE A 159 11.29 13.96 -6.75
CA PHE A 159 11.25 14.44 -5.36
C PHE A 159 12.24 13.73 -4.41
N GLY A 160 13.02 12.76 -4.90
CA GLY A 160 14.01 12.05 -4.09
C GLY A 160 13.45 10.86 -3.31
N MET A 161 14.14 10.47 -2.23
CA MET A 161 13.78 9.31 -1.40
C MET A 161 12.58 9.61 -0.52
N VAL A 162 11.83 8.56 -0.18
CA VAL A 162 10.69 8.61 0.75
C VAL A 162 11.14 8.04 2.08
N ASP A 163 10.99 8.80 3.15
CA ASP A 163 11.29 8.35 4.50
C ASP A 163 10.26 7.33 4.99
N ARG A 164 10.71 6.38 5.81
CA ARG A 164 9.87 5.34 6.40
C ARG A 164 8.64 5.90 7.12
N ASP A 165 8.82 7.01 7.83
CA ASP A 165 7.77 7.64 8.63
C ASP A 165 6.71 8.36 7.77
N ALA A 166 7.04 8.66 6.51
CA ALA A 166 6.10 9.23 5.56
C ALA A 166 5.13 8.17 4.99
N ILE A 167 5.41 6.87 5.17
CA ILE A 167 4.58 5.78 4.66
C ILE A 167 3.36 5.59 5.56
N LEU A 168 2.18 5.81 5.01
CA LEU A 168 0.90 5.71 5.71
C LEU A 168 0.36 4.28 5.75
N GLY A 169 0.65 3.48 4.71
CA GLY A 169 0.19 2.10 4.64
C GLY A 169 0.53 1.40 3.34
N LYS A 170 0.27 0.09 3.32
CA LYS A 170 0.43 -0.78 2.15
C LYS A 170 -0.91 -0.95 1.44
N ALA A 171 -1.00 -0.60 0.17
CA ALA A 171 -2.15 -0.93 -0.68
C ALA A 171 -2.12 -2.43 -0.99
N GLU A 172 -3.13 -3.17 -0.56
CA GLU A 172 -3.16 -4.62 -0.66
C GLU A 172 -4.23 -5.15 -1.61
N VAL A 173 -5.41 -4.55 -1.56
CA VAL A 173 -6.58 -5.05 -2.29
C VAL A 173 -7.26 -3.92 -3.04
N ARG A 174 -7.59 -4.16 -4.32
CA ARG A 174 -8.53 -3.33 -5.06
C ARG A 174 -9.93 -3.87 -4.81
N ILE A 175 -10.84 -3.01 -4.36
CA ILE A 175 -12.23 -3.37 -4.06
C ILE A 175 -13.23 -2.81 -5.08
N TRP A 176 -12.82 -1.85 -5.89
CA TRP A 176 -13.61 -1.31 -6.99
C TRP A 176 -12.70 -0.91 -8.16
N PRO A 177 -13.13 -1.12 -9.42
CA PRO A 177 -14.40 -1.73 -9.87
C PRO A 177 -14.47 -3.24 -9.56
N LEU A 178 -15.68 -3.75 -9.31
CA LEU A 178 -15.88 -5.15 -8.91
C LEU A 178 -15.33 -6.17 -9.91
N GLY A 179 -15.32 -5.82 -11.21
CA GLY A 179 -14.73 -6.67 -12.25
C GLY A 179 -13.20 -6.80 -12.16
N GLN A 180 -12.54 -6.02 -11.31
CA GLN A 180 -11.09 -6.06 -11.08
C GLN A 180 -10.75 -6.25 -9.60
N LEU A 181 -11.71 -6.78 -8.82
CA LEU A 181 -11.49 -7.13 -7.41
C LEU A 181 -10.31 -8.10 -7.27
N GLY A 182 -9.35 -7.76 -6.41
CA GLY A 182 -8.20 -8.64 -6.20
C GLY A 182 -7.03 -8.02 -5.45
N PHE A 183 -6.08 -8.89 -5.10
CA PHE A 183 -4.84 -8.46 -4.46
C PHE A 183 -3.87 -7.83 -5.47
N LEU A 184 -3.12 -6.83 -5.00
CA LEU A 184 -2.11 -6.13 -5.77
C LEU A 184 -0.76 -6.88 -5.64
N GLY A 185 -0.49 -7.84 -6.54
CA GLY A 185 0.52 -8.87 -6.28
C GLY A 185 1.76 -8.91 -7.19
N ALA A 186 1.84 -8.16 -8.28
CA ALA A 186 3.02 -8.21 -9.14
C ALA A 186 4.24 -7.54 -8.48
N LYS A 187 5.35 -8.27 -8.35
CA LYS A 187 6.60 -7.76 -7.74
C LYS A 187 7.75 -7.78 -8.75
N PRO A 188 8.65 -6.79 -8.71
CA PRO A 188 9.88 -6.82 -9.47
C PRO A 188 10.84 -7.88 -8.90
N THR A 189 11.68 -8.42 -9.76
CA THR A 189 12.71 -9.38 -9.38
C THR A 189 14.08 -8.89 -9.87
N LEU A 190 15.13 -9.12 -9.08
CA LEU A 190 16.49 -8.91 -9.56
C LEU A 190 16.81 -10.02 -10.57
N ALA A 191 17.46 -9.63 -11.67
CA ALA A 191 17.99 -10.61 -12.61
C ALA A 191 18.97 -11.53 -11.86
N ALA A 192 18.89 -12.84 -12.11
CA ALA A 192 19.89 -13.75 -11.60
C ALA A 192 21.26 -13.27 -12.13
N GLY A 193 22.19 -13.03 -11.23
CA GLY A 193 23.57 -12.72 -11.61
C GLY A 193 24.15 -13.82 -12.49
N PRO A 194 25.13 -13.50 -13.34
CA PRO A 194 25.82 -14.48 -14.16
C PRO A 194 26.55 -15.51 -13.31
#